data_97cfbbd8aa56a9f5995ad26d0c50b16f
#
_entry.id   97cfbbd8aa56a9f5995ad26d0c50b16f
#
_cell.length_a   1.000
_cell.length_b   1.000
_cell.length_c   1.000
_cell.angle_alpha   90.00
_cell.angle_beta   90.00
_cell.angle_gamma   90.00
#
_symmetry.space_group_name_H-M   'P 1'
#
loop_
_entity.id
_entity.type
_entity.pdbx_description
1 polymer ?
#
loop_
_entity_poly.entity_id
_entity_poly.type
_entity_poly.pdbx_seq_one_letter_code
_entity_poly.pdbx_strand_id
1 'polypeptide(L)'
;MTPHIEAKKGDYSDIVLLPGDPLRAKWIAETYLDEVKQVNSVRNMLGFTGYLNWNDSKRLVSVQGGGMGMASNAIYIHELYNIYGVETIIRIGSCGGISEDLNVGDIVVASSAHTDNAMTVSYTHLTLPTTRLV
;
A
#
# COMPACT_ATOMS: atom_id res chain seq x y z
N MET A 1 15.05 -6.10 -8.44
CA MET A 1 14.50 -7.36 -7.86
C MET A 1 15.02 -7.50 -6.45
N THR A 2 14.14 -7.75 -5.51
CA THR A 2 14.40 -8.00 -4.09
C THR A 2 13.94 -9.42 -3.74
N PRO A 3 14.19 -9.92 -2.52
CA PRO A 3 13.69 -11.23 -2.10
C PRO A 3 12.15 -11.37 -2.07
N HIS A 4 11.43 -10.25 -2.04
CA HIS A 4 9.97 -10.24 -1.88
C HIS A 4 9.24 -9.60 -3.06
N ILE A 5 9.94 -8.85 -3.92
CA ILE A 5 9.37 -8.18 -5.09
C ILE A 5 10.28 -8.44 -6.30
N GLU A 6 9.71 -9.03 -7.36
CA GLU A 6 10.44 -9.37 -8.60
C GLU A 6 10.47 -8.24 -9.63
N ALA A 7 9.74 -7.16 -9.39
CA ALA A 7 9.68 -6.00 -10.28
C ALA A 7 11.07 -5.43 -10.59
N LYS A 8 11.19 -4.78 -11.72
CA LYS A 8 12.36 -3.97 -12.09
C LYS A 8 12.20 -2.54 -11.59
N LYS A 9 13.30 -1.83 -11.48
CA LYS A 9 13.26 -0.39 -11.18
C LYS A 9 12.48 0.34 -12.27
N GLY A 10 11.48 1.12 -11.87
CA GLY A 10 10.57 1.80 -12.79
C GLY A 10 9.28 1.04 -13.14
N ASP A 11 9.11 -0.21 -12.68
CA ASP A 11 7.85 -0.93 -12.84
C ASP A 11 6.76 -0.43 -11.87
N TYR A 12 7.13 0.16 -10.72
CA TYR A 12 6.19 0.81 -9.80
C TYR A 12 6.08 2.31 -10.08
N SER A 13 4.89 2.84 -9.85
CA SER A 13 4.62 4.27 -9.77
C SER A 13 5.16 4.88 -8.48
N ASP A 14 5.26 6.19 -8.44
CA ASP A 14 5.51 6.98 -7.23
C ASP A 14 4.42 6.83 -6.16
N ILE A 15 3.20 6.44 -6.57
CA ILE A 15 2.06 6.18 -5.68
C ILE A 15 1.70 4.70 -5.68
N VAL A 16 1.62 4.11 -4.48
CA VAL A 16 1.23 2.71 -4.28
C VAL A 16 0.04 2.63 -3.32
N LEU A 17 -1.01 1.96 -3.76
CA LEU A 17 -2.11 1.51 -2.91
C LEU A 17 -1.70 0.17 -2.28
N LEU A 18 -1.79 0.05 -0.95
CA LEU A 18 -1.31 -1.12 -0.22
C LEU A 18 -2.45 -1.82 0.54
N PRO A 19 -3.30 -2.63 -0.12
CA PRO A 19 -4.21 -3.52 0.58
C PRO A 19 -3.47 -4.67 1.26
N GLY A 20 -4.06 -5.26 2.29
CA GLY A 20 -3.48 -6.43 2.96
C GLY A 20 -3.60 -7.70 2.13
N ASP A 21 -4.77 -7.90 1.52
CA ASP A 21 -5.10 -9.06 0.72
C ASP A 21 -4.59 -8.91 -0.72
N PRO A 22 -3.79 -9.85 -1.23
CA PRO A 22 -3.29 -9.83 -2.60
C PRO A 22 -4.41 -9.97 -3.65
N LEU A 23 -5.49 -10.68 -3.36
CA LEU A 23 -6.63 -10.76 -4.27
C LEU A 23 -7.41 -9.44 -4.31
N ARG A 24 -7.44 -8.69 -3.20
CA ARG A 24 -7.97 -7.32 -3.21
C ARG A 24 -7.07 -6.41 -4.04
N ALA A 25 -5.75 -6.56 -3.99
CA ALA A 25 -4.85 -5.82 -4.86
C ALA A 25 -5.16 -6.07 -6.34
N LYS A 26 -5.37 -7.33 -6.70
CA LYS A 26 -5.79 -7.72 -8.06
C LYS A 26 -7.12 -7.10 -8.44
N TRP A 27 -8.12 -7.22 -7.58
CA TRP A 27 -9.46 -6.67 -7.83
C TRP A 27 -9.43 -5.15 -8.02
N ILE A 28 -8.69 -4.42 -7.17
CA ILE A 28 -8.52 -2.97 -7.32
C ILE A 28 -7.89 -2.64 -8.67
N ALA A 29 -6.82 -3.33 -9.04
CA ALA A 29 -6.14 -3.07 -10.30
C ALA A 29 -7.04 -3.34 -11.50
N GLU A 30 -7.72 -4.48 -11.53
CA GLU A 30 -8.60 -4.87 -12.65
C GLU A 30 -9.89 -4.03 -12.74
N THR A 31 -10.33 -3.42 -11.62
CA THR A 31 -11.58 -2.64 -11.58
C THR A 31 -11.36 -1.16 -11.90
N TYR A 32 -10.24 -0.59 -11.43
CA TYR A 32 -10.05 0.87 -11.44
C TYR A 32 -8.90 1.34 -12.31
N LEU A 33 -8.02 0.45 -12.76
CA LEU A 33 -6.88 0.84 -13.58
C LEU A 33 -7.02 0.34 -15.01
N ASP A 34 -6.54 1.13 -15.95
CA ASP A 34 -6.39 0.76 -17.35
C ASP A 34 -4.94 0.33 -17.64
N GLU A 35 -4.76 -0.46 -18.72
CA GLU A 35 -3.45 -0.93 -19.18
C GLU A 35 -2.65 -1.65 -18.07
N VAL A 36 -3.34 -2.47 -17.27
CA VAL A 36 -2.80 -3.12 -16.09
C VAL A 36 -1.70 -4.11 -16.45
N LYS A 37 -0.54 -3.95 -15.80
CA LYS A 37 0.59 -4.87 -15.84
C LYS A 37 0.83 -5.46 -14.46
N GLN A 38 0.89 -6.78 -14.34
CA GLN A 38 1.35 -7.43 -13.11
C GLN A 38 2.87 -7.26 -12.98
N VAL A 39 3.33 -6.75 -11.85
CA VAL A 39 4.74 -6.44 -11.57
C VAL A 39 5.33 -7.29 -10.45
N ASN A 40 4.50 -7.95 -9.66
CA ASN A 40 4.93 -8.88 -8.62
C ASN A 40 3.98 -10.06 -8.46
N SER A 41 4.56 -11.26 -8.26
CA SER A 41 3.85 -12.50 -7.90
C SER A 41 4.57 -13.28 -6.79
N VAL A 42 5.74 -12.82 -6.37
CA VAL A 42 6.56 -13.49 -5.36
C VAL A 42 5.76 -13.67 -4.07
N ARG A 43 5.78 -14.90 -3.53
CA ARG A 43 5.02 -15.29 -2.33
C ARG A 43 3.51 -15.07 -2.44
N ASN A 44 3.00 -15.01 -3.66
CA ASN A 44 1.61 -14.65 -3.96
C ASN A 44 1.18 -13.26 -3.43
N MET A 45 2.13 -12.39 -3.12
CA MET A 45 1.87 -10.98 -2.81
C MET A 45 1.81 -10.20 -4.11
N LEU A 46 0.63 -10.24 -4.72
CA LEU A 46 0.40 -9.71 -6.06
C LEU A 46 0.60 -8.20 -6.09
N GLY A 47 1.31 -7.74 -7.12
CA GLY A 47 1.54 -6.32 -7.40
C GLY A 47 1.20 -5.99 -8.85
N PHE A 48 0.59 -4.84 -9.06
CA PHE A 48 0.12 -4.38 -10.37
C PHE A 48 0.43 -2.89 -10.54
N THR A 49 0.63 -2.48 -11.78
CA THR A 49 0.76 -1.07 -12.16
C THR A 49 -0.12 -0.80 -13.36
N GLY A 50 -0.83 0.30 -13.36
CA GLY A 50 -1.73 0.71 -14.43
C GLY A 50 -2.09 2.19 -14.31
N TYR A 51 -2.96 2.65 -15.18
CA TYR A 51 -3.37 4.05 -15.21
C TYR A 51 -4.74 4.23 -14.56
N LEU A 52 -4.79 5.13 -13.60
CA LEU A 52 -6.05 5.62 -13.03
C LEU A 52 -6.50 6.85 -13.83
N ASN A 53 -7.71 6.77 -14.39
CA ASN A 53 -8.36 7.90 -15.04
C ASN A 53 -9.31 8.58 -14.04
N TRP A 54 -9.04 9.85 -13.73
CA TRP A 54 -9.85 10.64 -12.82
C TRP A 54 -9.93 12.09 -13.27
N ASN A 55 -11.15 12.62 -13.46
CA ASN A 55 -11.39 14.00 -13.85
C ASN A 55 -10.52 14.46 -15.04
N ASP A 56 -10.56 13.71 -16.15
CA ASP A 56 -9.80 13.96 -17.39
C ASP A 56 -8.26 13.91 -17.23
N SER A 57 -7.78 13.48 -16.08
CA SER A 57 -6.35 13.22 -15.85
C SER A 57 -6.06 11.72 -15.83
N LYS A 58 -4.95 11.34 -16.46
CA LYS A 58 -4.44 9.97 -16.48
C LYS A 58 -3.19 9.91 -15.63
N ARG A 59 -3.22 9.13 -14.55
CA ARG A 59 -2.11 9.00 -13.62
C ARG A 59 -1.69 7.55 -13.45
N LEU A 60 -0.38 7.29 -13.49
CA LEU A 60 0.15 5.98 -13.19
C LEU A 60 0.01 5.71 -11.68
N VAL A 61 -0.53 4.56 -11.33
CA VAL A 61 -0.73 4.11 -9.94
C VAL A 61 -0.37 2.64 -9.86
N SER A 62 0.25 2.26 -8.75
CA SER A 62 0.51 0.84 -8.47
C SER A 62 -0.35 0.36 -7.29
N VAL A 63 -0.62 -0.94 -7.30
CA VAL A 63 -1.32 -1.62 -6.20
C VAL A 63 -0.48 -2.82 -5.80
N GLN A 64 -0.15 -2.95 -4.51
CA GLN A 64 0.69 -4.04 -3.99
C GLN A 64 0.03 -4.69 -2.77
N GLY A 65 -0.13 -6.00 -2.78
CA GLY A 65 -0.52 -6.74 -1.58
C GLY A 65 0.56 -6.66 -0.51
N GLY A 66 0.20 -6.27 0.71
CA GLY A 66 1.14 -6.08 1.82
C GLY A 66 1.09 -7.18 2.87
N GLY A 67 0.06 -8.04 2.82
CA GLY A 67 -0.17 -9.06 3.84
C GLY A 67 -0.79 -8.50 5.12
N MET A 68 -0.78 -9.33 6.16
CA MET A 68 -1.33 -9.01 7.47
C MET A 68 -0.23 -8.65 8.47
N GLY A 69 -0.54 -7.68 9.34
CA GLY A 69 0.32 -7.29 10.44
C GLY A 69 1.49 -6.41 10.04
N MET A 70 2.17 -5.90 11.07
CA MET A 70 3.25 -4.92 10.91
C MET A 70 4.47 -5.51 10.23
N ALA A 71 4.85 -6.74 10.58
CA ALA A 71 6.05 -7.38 10.06
C ALA A 71 5.99 -7.56 8.54
N SER A 72 4.88 -8.09 8.02
CA SER A 72 4.68 -8.26 6.58
C SER A 72 4.68 -6.91 5.85
N ASN A 73 3.86 -5.96 6.31
CA ASN A 73 3.79 -4.65 5.69
C ASN A 73 5.12 -3.91 5.72
N ALA A 74 5.89 -4.00 6.82
CA ALA A 74 7.20 -3.34 6.94
C ALA A 74 8.18 -3.80 5.86
N ILE A 75 8.17 -5.09 5.49
CA ILE A 75 9.03 -5.62 4.41
C ILE A 75 8.70 -4.93 3.09
N TYR A 76 7.43 -4.96 2.67
CA TYR A 76 7.02 -4.39 1.38
C TYR A 76 7.17 -2.87 1.35
N ILE A 77 6.81 -2.17 2.43
CA ILE A 77 6.97 -0.72 2.55
C ILE A 77 8.45 -0.33 2.43
N HIS A 78 9.33 -1.06 3.13
CA HIS A 78 10.76 -0.79 3.07
C HIS A 78 11.32 -0.97 1.65
N GLU A 79 10.97 -2.05 0.97
CA GLU A 79 11.44 -2.32 -0.39
C GLU A 79 10.89 -1.29 -1.39
N LEU A 80 9.60 -0.96 -1.29
CA LEU A 80 8.95 0.02 -2.18
C LEU A 80 9.61 1.41 -2.08
N TYR A 81 9.81 1.93 -0.87
CA TYR A 81 10.45 3.22 -0.68
C TYR A 81 11.94 3.22 -1.08
N ASN A 82 12.70 2.27 -0.58
CA ASN A 82 14.16 2.34 -0.69
C ASN A 82 14.72 1.81 -2.01
N ILE A 83 13.97 0.95 -2.72
CA ILE A 83 14.49 0.26 -3.90
C ILE A 83 13.74 0.63 -5.17
N TYR A 84 12.42 0.77 -5.07
CA TYR A 84 11.56 1.01 -6.24
C TYR A 84 11.22 2.49 -6.47
N GLY A 85 11.62 3.39 -5.56
CA GLY A 85 11.44 4.84 -5.73
C GLY A 85 9.99 5.30 -5.52
N VAL A 86 9.22 4.55 -4.74
CA VAL A 86 7.88 4.95 -4.34
C VAL A 86 7.98 6.13 -3.37
N GLU A 87 7.14 7.14 -3.54
CA GLU A 87 7.13 8.34 -2.69
C GLU A 87 5.92 8.37 -1.76
N THR A 88 4.81 7.75 -2.17
CA THR A 88 3.57 7.74 -1.38
C THR A 88 2.98 6.34 -1.32
N ILE A 89 2.71 5.86 -0.12
CA ILE A 89 1.98 4.61 0.10
C ILE A 89 0.68 4.91 0.86
N ILE A 90 -0.44 4.49 0.28
CA ILE A 90 -1.76 4.61 0.89
C ILE A 90 -2.23 3.21 1.29
N ARG A 91 -2.32 2.96 2.60
CA ARG A 91 -2.84 1.69 3.12
C ARG A 91 -4.36 1.66 2.96
N ILE A 92 -4.87 0.67 2.24
CA ILE A 92 -6.30 0.44 2.05
C ILE A 92 -6.69 -0.84 2.79
N GLY A 93 -7.47 -0.69 3.85
CA GLY A 93 -7.88 -1.83 4.67
C GLY A 93 -9.27 -1.67 5.24
N SER A 94 -9.74 -2.72 5.88
CA SER A 94 -10.90 -2.70 6.75
C SER A 94 -10.44 -2.68 8.20
N CYS A 95 -11.22 -2.08 9.08
CA CYS A 95 -10.97 -2.04 10.51
C CYS A 95 -12.28 -2.21 11.29
N GLY A 96 -12.18 -2.55 12.57
CA GLY A 96 -13.29 -2.44 13.51
C GLY A 96 -13.39 -1.03 14.05
N GLY A 97 -14.59 -0.48 14.15
CA GLY A 97 -14.85 0.77 14.83
C GLY A 97 -15.14 0.53 16.32
N ILE A 98 -14.60 1.39 17.18
CA ILE A 98 -14.85 1.36 18.64
C ILE A 98 -15.75 2.51 19.06
N SER A 99 -15.69 3.67 18.35
CA SER A 99 -16.52 4.82 18.65
C SER A 99 -17.99 4.56 18.32
N GLU A 100 -18.88 5.04 19.19
CA GLU A 100 -20.33 5.01 18.98
C GLU A 100 -20.80 5.92 17.83
N ASP A 101 -19.96 6.85 17.40
CA ASP A 101 -20.25 7.77 16.29
C ASP A 101 -20.04 7.11 14.91
N LEU A 102 -19.47 5.89 14.86
CA LEU A 102 -19.18 5.20 13.62
C LEU A 102 -20.27 4.20 13.24
N ASN A 103 -20.62 4.19 11.97
CA ASN A 103 -21.53 3.22 11.37
C ASN A 103 -20.76 2.25 10.46
N VAL A 104 -21.37 1.09 10.23
CA VAL A 104 -20.83 0.13 9.24
C VAL A 104 -20.88 0.74 7.85
N GLY A 105 -19.74 0.78 7.19
CA GLY A 105 -19.57 1.37 5.87
C GLY A 105 -18.96 2.77 5.87
N ASP A 106 -18.73 3.36 7.05
CA ASP A 106 -18.03 4.64 7.14
C ASP A 106 -16.57 4.50 6.72
N ILE A 107 -16.05 5.56 6.11
CA ILE A 107 -14.63 5.66 5.73
C ILE A 107 -13.89 6.44 6.81
N VAL A 108 -12.87 5.81 7.39
CA VAL A 108 -12.02 6.42 8.41
C VAL A 108 -10.63 6.69 7.84
N VAL A 109 -10.17 7.94 7.94
CA VAL A 109 -8.80 8.32 7.62
C VAL A 109 -8.05 8.52 8.92
N ALA A 110 -7.05 7.66 9.19
CA ALA A 110 -6.27 7.72 10.41
C ALA A 110 -5.32 8.92 10.40
N SER A 111 -5.40 9.77 11.41
CA SER A 111 -4.44 10.87 11.63
C SER A 111 -3.19 10.40 12.39
N SER A 112 -3.32 9.32 13.17
CA SER A 112 -2.22 8.71 13.91
C SER A 112 -2.53 7.24 14.20
N ALA A 113 -1.51 6.47 14.53
CA ALA A 113 -1.65 5.09 14.96
C ALA A 113 -0.78 4.84 16.18
N HIS A 114 -1.28 4.07 17.13
CA HIS A 114 -0.53 3.60 18.29
C HIS A 114 -0.24 2.11 18.16
N THR A 115 0.90 1.69 18.68
CA THR A 115 1.28 0.29 18.73
C THR A 115 2.10 0.01 19.99
N ASP A 116 1.92 -1.16 20.55
CA ASP A 116 2.74 -1.73 21.61
C ASP A 116 3.83 -2.69 21.05
N ASN A 117 3.92 -2.81 19.74
CA ASN A 117 4.86 -3.71 19.10
C ASN A 117 6.29 -3.16 19.16
N ALA A 118 7.22 -3.97 19.71
CA ALA A 118 8.63 -3.62 19.85
C ALA A 118 9.38 -3.39 18.52
N MET A 119 8.82 -3.80 17.38
CA MET A 119 9.39 -3.51 16.07
C MET A 119 9.54 -2.02 15.80
N THR A 120 8.60 -1.19 16.26
CA THR A 120 8.66 0.26 16.08
C THR A 120 9.72 0.92 16.95
N VAL A 121 10.03 0.35 18.12
CA VAL A 121 11.08 0.84 19.00
C VAL A 121 12.48 0.59 18.42
N SER A 122 12.66 -0.55 17.75
CA SER A 122 13.93 -0.89 17.10
C SER A 122 14.20 -0.04 15.84
N TYR A 123 13.18 0.61 15.29
CA TYR A 123 13.23 1.43 14.09
C TYR A 123 12.81 2.88 14.38
N THR A 124 13.14 3.42 15.54
CA THR A 124 12.85 4.83 15.91
C THR A 124 13.43 5.87 14.94
N HIS A 125 14.27 5.46 13.99
CA HIS A 125 14.76 6.28 12.90
C HIS A 125 13.95 6.12 11.59
N LEU A 126 13.09 5.12 11.52
CA LEU A 126 12.08 4.99 10.48
C LEU A 126 10.78 5.61 11.00
N THR A 127 10.79 6.89 11.22
CA THR A 127 9.55 7.64 11.20
C THR A 127 9.00 7.42 9.79
N LEU A 128 7.99 6.54 9.67
CA LEU A 128 7.13 6.57 8.50
C LEU A 128 6.68 8.02 8.40
N PRO A 129 6.96 8.72 7.29
CA PRO A 129 6.43 10.05 7.12
C PRO A 129 4.90 9.88 7.17
N THR A 130 4.32 10.22 8.31
CA THR A 130 2.88 10.40 8.40
C THR A 130 2.61 11.61 7.55
N THR A 131 2.25 11.39 6.30
CA THR A 131 1.80 12.46 5.43
C THR A 131 0.55 13.02 6.10
N ARG A 132 0.70 14.18 6.71
CA ARG A 132 -0.40 14.94 7.27
C ARG A 132 -1.25 15.35 6.08
N LEU A 133 -2.33 14.62 5.84
CA LEU A 133 -3.38 15.09 4.94
C LEU A 133 -4.04 16.29 5.63
N VAL A 134 -3.82 17.46 5.08
CA VAL A 134 -4.52 18.71 5.40
C VAL A 134 -5.77 18.74 4.51
#